data_5e089ee2e80b0bfefc02360528392674
#
_entry.id   5e089ee2e80b0bfefc02360528392674
#
_cell.length_a   1.000
_cell.length_b   1.000
_cell.length_c   1.000
_cell.angle_alpha   90.00
_cell.angle_beta   90.00
_cell.angle_gamma   90.00
#
_symmetry.space_group_name_H-M   'P 1'
#
loop_
_entity.id
_entity.type
_entity.pdbx_description
1 polymer ?
#
loop_
_entity_poly.entity_id
_entity_poly.type
_entity_poly.pdbx_seq_one_letter_code
_entity_poly.pdbx_strand_id
1 'polypeptide(L)'
;MRQKETTATTRFSLLPGSITRFFLLLIIVLLVTMGVMVQSAVNAWLKDKSYQIVDITHAIQKRVDTWRYVTWQIYDNIAATTSPSSGEGLQETRLKQDVYYLEKPRRKTEALIFGSHDNSTLEMTQRMSTYLDTLWGAENVPWSMYYLNGQDNSLVLISTLPLKDLTSGFKESTVSDIVDSRRAEMLQQANALDERESFSNMRRLAWQNGHYFTLRTTFNQPGHLATVVAFDLPINDLIPPGMPLDSFRLEPDTTATGDNDNEKEGTDSVSIHFNSTKIEIASALNSTDMRLVWQVPYGTLLLDTLQNILLPLLLNIGLLALALFGYTTFRHFSSRSTESLPNTAVNNELRILRAINEEIVSLLPLGLLVHDQESNRTVISNKIADHLLPHLNLQNITTMAEQHQGIIQATINNELYEIRMFRSQVAPRTQIFIIRDQDREVLVNKKLKQAQRLYEKNQQGRMTFMKNIGDALKEPAQSLAESAAKLNAPESKQLANQADVLVRLVDEIQ
;
A
#
# COMPACT_ATOMS: atom_id res chain seq x y z
N MET A 1 60.18 22.73 59.76
CA MET A 1 60.00 22.47 58.35
C MET A 1 58.61 21.89 58.14
N ARG A 2 57.65 22.68 57.66
CA ARG A 2 56.25 22.29 57.42
C ARG A 2 56.14 22.10 55.93
N GLN A 3 55.91 20.85 55.52
CA GLN A 3 55.49 20.54 54.15
C GLN A 3 53.98 20.76 54.03
N LYS A 4 53.60 21.64 53.10
CA LYS A 4 52.23 21.84 52.65
C LYS A 4 51.93 20.74 51.63
N GLU A 5 51.07 19.82 51.92
CA GLU A 5 50.42 18.99 50.94
C GLU A 5 49.28 19.78 50.29
N THR A 6 49.46 20.15 49.04
CA THR A 6 48.44 20.71 48.18
C THR A 6 47.71 19.57 47.52
N THR A 7 46.59 19.17 48.06
CA THR A 7 45.59 18.29 47.38
C THR A 7 44.88 19.10 46.31
N ALA A 8 45.29 18.89 45.07
CA ALA A 8 44.59 19.41 43.90
C ALA A 8 43.31 18.60 43.65
N THR A 9 42.22 19.05 44.25
CA THR A 9 40.87 18.62 43.84
C THR A 9 40.54 19.32 42.53
N THR A 10 40.70 18.63 41.40
CA THR A 10 40.17 19.06 40.10
C THR A 10 38.66 18.98 40.16
N ARG A 11 38.03 20.05 40.62
CA ARG A 11 36.60 20.28 40.42
C ARG A 11 36.41 20.57 38.92
N PHE A 12 35.85 19.62 38.19
CA PHE A 12 35.24 19.89 36.91
C PHE A 12 34.05 20.83 37.13
N SER A 13 34.32 22.12 37.27
CA SER A 13 33.29 23.16 37.15
C SER A 13 32.98 23.27 35.66
N LEU A 14 31.97 22.51 35.17
CA LEU A 14 31.37 22.77 33.88
C LEU A 14 30.93 24.24 33.90
N LEU A 15 31.60 25.09 33.13
CA LEU A 15 31.24 26.51 33.00
C LEU A 15 29.76 26.60 32.60
N PRO A 16 28.97 27.48 33.21
CA PRO A 16 27.52 27.59 32.92
C PRO A 16 27.22 27.80 31.42
N GLY A 17 28.15 28.41 30.67
CA GLY A 17 28.02 28.53 29.22
C GLY A 17 28.14 27.23 28.42
N SER A 18 28.83 26.19 28.94
CA SER A 18 28.95 24.91 28.23
C SER A 18 27.67 24.05 28.36
N ILE A 19 27.04 24.11 29.53
CA ILE A 19 25.77 23.39 29.77
C ILE A 19 24.63 23.99 28.95
N THR A 20 24.56 25.33 28.86
CA THR A 20 23.60 26.03 28.01
C THR A 20 23.75 25.64 26.55
N ARG A 21 25.01 25.60 26.04
CA ARG A 21 25.31 25.15 24.67
C ARG A 21 24.92 23.68 24.45
N PHE A 22 25.11 22.80 25.42
CA PHE A 22 24.72 21.42 25.37
C PHE A 22 23.19 21.24 25.21
N PHE A 23 22.41 21.95 26.06
CA PHE A 23 20.92 21.88 25.92
C PHE A 23 20.44 22.46 24.59
N LEU A 24 21.05 23.56 24.12
CA LEU A 24 20.69 24.14 22.84
C LEU A 24 21.02 23.21 21.69
N LEU A 25 22.17 22.56 21.71
CA LEU A 25 22.55 21.56 20.72
C LEU A 25 21.61 20.35 20.77
N LEU A 26 21.27 19.88 21.98
CA LEU A 26 20.30 18.77 22.15
C LEU A 26 18.93 19.10 21.56
N ILE A 27 18.42 20.31 21.81
CA ILE A 27 17.15 20.79 21.24
C ILE A 27 17.23 20.83 19.72
N ILE A 28 18.32 21.34 19.16
CA ILE A 28 18.52 21.38 17.70
C ILE A 28 18.54 19.97 17.12
N VAL A 29 19.25 19.02 17.73
CA VAL A 29 19.30 17.63 17.29
C VAL A 29 17.91 16.99 17.33
N LEU A 30 17.14 17.21 18.41
CA LEU A 30 15.77 16.69 18.51
C LEU A 30 14.84 17.30 17.47
N LEU A 31 14.96 18.59 17.15
CA LEU A 31 14.19 19.22 16.09
C LEU A 31 14.56 18.67 14.70
N VAL A 32 15.85 18.48 14.46
CA VAL A 32 16.33 17.88 13.20
C VAL A 32 15.85 16.44 13.07
N THR A 33 15.96 15.63 14.13
CA THR A 33 15.47 14.25 14.10
C THR A 33 13.96 14.18 13.87
N MET A 34 13.19 15.09 14.47
CA MET A 34 11.75 15.21 14.21
C MET A 34 11.47 15.54 12.75
N GLY A 35 12.20 16.51 12.18
CA GLY A 35 12.08 16.87 10.76
C GLY A 35 12.41 15.70 9.83
N VAL A 36 13.52 15.00 10.07
CA VAL A 36 13.92 13.82 9.28
C VAL A 36 12.89 12.71 9.40
N MET A 37 12.34 12.49 10.59
CA MET A 37 11.31 11.46 10.81
C MET A 37 10.03 11.76 10.04
N VAL A 38 9.54 13.01 10.08
CA VAL A 38 8.36 13.43 9.30
C VAL A 38 8.64 13.32 7.80
N GLN A 39 9.78 13.79 7.33
CA GLN A 39 10.17 13.69 5.93
C GLN A 39 10.26 12.23 5.47
N SER A 40 10.86 11.36 6.28
CA SER A 40 10.95 9.92 5.99
C SER A 40 9.56 9.27 5.90
N ALA A 41 8.65 9.63 6.81
CA ALA A 41 7.29 9.10 6.83
C ALA A 41 6.48 9.57 5.60
N VAL A 42 6.60 10.84 5.22
CA VAL A 42 5.98 11.38 4.00
C VAL A 42 6.53 10.68 2.76
N ASN A 43 7.84 10.51 2.66
CA ASN A 43 8.46 9.82 1.53
C ASN A 43 8.04 8.35 1.45
N ALA A 44 7.96 7.67 2.59
CA ALA A 44 7.47 6.28 2.65
C ALA A 44 6.00 6.19 2.22
N TRP A 45 5.17 7.13 2.66
CA TRP A 45 3.77 7.21 2.25
C TRP A 45 3.62 7.47 0.75
N LEU A 46 4.35 8.44 0.19
CA LEU A 46 4.35 8.73 -1.24
C LEU A 46 4.78 7.52 -2.06
N LYS A 47 5.80 6.82 -1.61
CA LYS A 47 6.30 5.61 -2.26
C LYS A 47 5.26 4.48 -2.23
N ASP A 48 4.60 4.27 -1.10
CA ASP A 48 3.51 3.29 -0.97
C ASP A 48 2.36 3.62 -1.92
N LYS A 49 1.93 4.89 -1.97
CA LYS A 49 0.86 5.32 -2.89
C LYS A 49 1.28 5.24 -4.36
N SER A 50 2.55 5.47 -4.65
CA SER A 50 3.10 5.27 -6.01
C SER A 50 3.03 3.81 -6.44
N TYR A 51 3.37 2.86 -5.57
CA TYR A 51 3.20 1.45 -5.89
C TYR A 51 1.73 1.06 -6.09
N GLN A 52 0.85 1.55 -5.23
CA GLN A 52 -0.58 1.26 -5.34
C GLN A 52 -1.17 1.75 -6.67
N ILE A 53 -0.81 2.96 -7.13
CA ILE A 53 -1.30 3.45 -8.43
C ILE A 53 -0.72 2.67 -9.60
N VAL A 54 0.54 2.25 -9.54
CA VAL A 54 1.17 1.41 -10.56
C VAL A 54 0.44 0.07 -10.68
N ASP A 55 0.15 -0.58 -9.57
CA ASP A 55 -0.58 -1.85 -9.56
C ASP A 55 -1.99 -1.69 -10.18
N ILE A 56 -2.70 -0.62 -9.84
CA ILE A 56 -4.00 -0.31 -10.44
C ILE A 56 -3.85 -0.02 -11.94
N THR A 57 -2.85 0.75 -12.33
CA THR A 57 -2.56 1.08 -13.74
C THR A 57 -2.27 -0.18 -14.55
N HIS A 58 -1.46 -1.10 -14.02
CA HIS A 58 -1.19 -2.40 -14.66
C HIS A 58 -2.46 -3.25 -14.80
N ALA A 59 -3.32 -3.26 -13.79
CA ALA A 59 -4.59 -3.97 -13.86
C ALA A 59 -5.51 -3.37 -14.94
N ILE A 60 -5.57 -2.04 -15.03
CA ILE A 60 -6.32 -1.34 -16.10
C ILE A 60 -5.69 -1.63 -17.46
N GLN A 61 -4.38 -1.56 -17.57
CA GLN A 61 -3.66 -1.86 -18.82
C GLN A 61 -3.96 -3.27 -19.31
N LYS A 62 -3.87 -4.27 -18.43
CA LYS A 62 -4.21 -5.65 -18.76
C LYS A 62 -5.65 -5.78 -19.25
N ARG A 63 -6.57 -5.03 -18.63
CA ARG A 63 -7.98 -4.99 -19.08
C ARG A 63 -8.10 -4.38 -20.48
N VAL A 64 -7.45 -3.26 -20.72
CA VAL A 64 -7.42 -2.63 -22.05
C VAL A 64 -6.89 -3.58 -23.11
N ASP A 65 -5.77 -4.22 -22.89
CA ASP A 65 -5.13 -5.14 -23.84
C ASP A 65 -6.03 -6.37 -24.11
N THR A 66 -6.69 -6.87 -23.09
CA THR A 66 -7.67 -7.96 -23.24
C THR A 66 -8.82 -7.53 -24.15
N TRP A 67 -9.38 -6.35 -23.92
CA TRP A 67 -10.53 -5.88 -24.71
C TRP A 67 -10.15 -5.38 -26.10
N ARG A 68 -8.93 -4.92 -26.30
CA ARG A 68 -8.36 -4.72 -27.65
C ARG A 68 -8.40 -6.02 -28.45
N TYR A 69 -7.89 -7.09 -27.86
CA TYR A 69 -7.88 -8.39 -28.51
C TYR A 69 -9.30 -8.87 -28.82
N VAL A 70 -10.23 -8.75 -27.86
CA VAL A 70 -11.64 -9.10 -28.07
C VAL A 70 -12.28 -8.25 -29.17
N THR A 71 -11.96 -6.97 -29.25
CA THR A 71 -12.44 -6.06 -30.31
C THR A 71 -12.03 -6.57 -31.70
N TRP A 72 -10.76 -6.96 -31.86
CA TRP A 72 -10.29 -7.56 -33.11
C TRP A 72 -10.98 -8.88 -33.43
N GLN A 73 -11.18 -9.73 -32.42
CA GLN A 73 -11.89 -10.99 -32.60
C GLN A 73 -13.36 -10.77 -33.03
N ILE A 74 -14.03 -9.78 -32.47
CA ILE A 74 -15.40 -9.42 -32.87
C ILE A 74 -15.42 -8.97 -34.33
N TYR A 75 -14.52 -8.10 -34.72
CA TYR A 75 -14.47 -7.60 -36.08
C TYR A 75 -14.17 -8.72 -37.09
N ASP A 76 -13.08 -9.46 -36.91
CA ASP A 76 -12.60 -10.45 -37.87
C ASP A 76 -13.48 -11.68 -37.97
N ASN A 77 -13.98 -12.18 -36.84
CA ASN A 77 -14.66 -13.47 -36.82
C ASN A 77 -16.20 -13.40 -36.77
N ILE A 78 -16.73 -12.26 -36.32
CA ILE A 78 -18.18 -12.13 -36.09
C ILE A 78 -18.79 -11.14 -37.05
N ALA A 79 -18.22 -9.94 -37.17
CA ALA A 79 -18.76 -8.90 -38.03
C ALA A 79 -18.50 -9.17 -39.54
N ALA A 80 -17.31 -9.69 -39.86
CA ALA A 80 -16.94 -10.00 -41.24
C ALA A 80 -17.57 -11.27 -41.83
N THR A 81 -18.18 -12.14 -40.98
CA THR A 81 -18.71 -13.43 -41.41
C THR A 81 -20.10 -13.25 -41.98
N THR A 82 -20.28 -13.52 -43.28
CA THR A 82 -21.55 -13.47 -44.00
C THR A 82 -22.34 -14.83 -43.99
N SER A 83 -21.86 -15.83 -43.30
CA SER A 83 -22.52 -17.13 -43.28
C SER A 83 -23.85 -17.07 -42.52
N PRO A 84 -24.94 -17.53 -43.13
CA PRO A 84 -26.22 -17.58 -42.45
C PRO A 84 -26.15 -18.49 -41.23
N SER A 85 -26.53 -17.98 -40.06
CA SER A 85 -26.68 -18.81 -38.86
C SER A 85 -27.88 -19.71 -39.06
N SER A 86 -27.71 -21.02 -38.85
CA SER A 86 -28.81 -21.98 -38.87
C SER A 86 -29.82 -21.66 -37.77
N GLY A 87 -30.85 -20.99 -38.15
CA GLY A 87 -32.06 -20.54 -37.55
C GLY A 87 -32.58 -21.21 -36.30
N GLU A 88 -32.29 -20.67 -35.13
CA GLU A 88 -33.29 -20.55 -34.09
C GLU A 88 -33.93 -19.17 -34.28
N GLY A 89 -35.26 -19.13 -34.47
CA GLY A 89 -35.99 -17.91 -34.80
C GLY A 89 -35.72 -16.81 -33.80
N LEU A 90 -34.99 -15.78 -34.26
CA LEU A 90 -34.73 -14.56 -33.51
C LEU A 90 -36.08 -13.86 -33.30
N GLN A 91 -36.49 -13.74 -32.05
CA GLN A 91 -37.61 -12.88 -31.70
C GLN A 91 -37.06 -11.49 -31.40
N GLU A 92 -37.26 -10.62 -32.37
CA GLU A 92 -37.06 -9.20 -32.21
C GLU A 92 -38.35 -8.58 -31.67
N THR A 93 -38.22 -7.84 -30.57
CA THR A 93 -39.34 -7.09 -29.99
C THR A 93 -39.07 -5.60 -30.12
N ARG A 94 -39.92 -4.90 -30.85
CA ARG A 94 -39.84 -3.44 -30.93
C ARG A 94 -40.30 -2.83 -29.61
N LEU A 95 -39.40 -2.18 -28.85
CA LEU A 95 -39.72 -1.55 -27.59
C LEU A 95 -40.25 -0.11 -27.80
N LYS A 96 -39.63 0.65 -28.73
CA LYS A 96 -39.97 2.01 -29.10
C LYS A 96 -39.69 2.25 -30.56
N GLN A 97 -39.96 3.46 -31.06
CA GLN A 97 -39.59 3.84 -32.43
C GLN A 97 -38.07 3.71 -32.56
N ASP A 98 -37.62 2.98 -33.57
CA ASP A 98 -36.21 2.69 -33.87
C ASP A 98 -35.41 2.10 -32.70
N VAL A 99 -36.06 1.42 -31.76
CA VAL A 99 -35.43 0.67 -30.66
C VAL A 99 -35.98 -0.75 -30.62
N TYR A 100 -35.08 -1.69 -30.82
CA TYR A 100 -35.41 -3.10 -30.94
C TYR A 100 -34.63 -3.92 -29.92
N TYR A 101 -35.31 -4.81 -29.24
CA TYR A 101 -34.77 -5.71 -28.24
C TYR A 101 -34.70 -7.13 -28.79
N LEU A 102 -33.50 -7.74 -28.65
CA LEU A 102 -33.34 -9.15 -28.99
C LEU A 102 -33.53 -10.00 -27.74
N GLU A 103 -34.58 -10.78 -27.74
CA GLU A 103 -34.87 -11.70 -26.64
C GLU A 103 -34.09 -13.00 -26.82
N LYS A 104 -33.31 -13.36 -25.79
CA LYS A 104 -32.67 -14.67 -25.67
C LYS A 104 -32.96 -15.26 -24.31
N PRO A 105 -33.84 -16.29 -24.23
CA PRO A 105 -34.07 -16.96 -22.97
C PRO A 105 -32.80 -17.64 -22.45
N ARG A 106 -32.52 -17.49 -21.14
CA ARG A 106 -31.43 -18.14 -20.40
C ARG A 106 -30.00 -17.53 -20.62
N ARG A 107 -29.87 -16.30 -21.08
CA ARG A 107 -28.56 -15.63 -21.19
C ARG A 107 -28.45 -14.43 -20.24
N LYS A 108 -27.24 -14.12 -19.89
CA LYS A 108 -26.92 -12.97 -19.00
C LYS A 108 -26.79 -11.67 -19.81
N THR A 109 -26.43 -11.78 -21.10
CA THR A 109 -26.31 -10.62 -21.98
C THR A 109 -27.62 -10.31 -22.68
N GLU A 110 -28.01 -9.03 -22.65
CA GLU A 110 -29.12 -8.49 -23.42
C GLU A 110 -28.61 -7.58 -24.53
N ALA A 111 -29.39 -7.47 -25.63
CA ALA A 111 -29.00 -6.64 -26.75
C ALA A 111 -30.15 -5.73 -27.20
N LEU A 112 -29.76 -4.46 -27.51
CA LEU A 112 -30.62 -3.46 -28.15
C LEU A 112 -30.04 -3.04 -29.47
N ILE A 113 -30.89 -2.81 -30.49
CA ILE A 113 -30.51 -2.20 -31.76
C ILE A 113 -31.24 -0.86 -31.87
N PHE A 114 -30.50 0.20 -32.23
CA PHE A 114 -31.02 1.54 -32.41
C PHE A 114 -30.86 1.95 -33.86
N GLY A 115 -31.94 2.35 -34.49
CA GLY A 115 -32.00 2.75 -35.90
C GLY A 115 -32.61 1.70 -36.80
N SER A 116 -32.82 2.04 -38.05
CA SER A 116 -33.25 1.09 -39.08
C SER A 116 -32.12 0.11 -39.40
N HIS A 117 -32.40 -1.14 -39.46
CA HIS A 117 -31.39 -2.18 -39.68
C HIS A 117 -31.99 -3.30 -40.56
N ASP A 118 -31.13 -4.10 -41.11
CA ASP A 118 -31.47 -5.26 -41.92
C ASP A 118 -31.29 -6.58 -41.13
N ASN A 119 -31.64 -7.70 -41.75
CA ASN A 119 -31.48 -9.03 -41.17
C ASN A 119 -30.00 -9.35 -40.89
N SER A 120 -29.06 -8.79 -41.67
CA SER A 120 -27.63 -9.03 -41.46
C SER A 120 -27.13 -8.44 -40.12
N THR A 121 -27.58 -7.22 -39.82
CA THR A 121 -27.31 -6.59 -38.52
C THR A 121 -27.90 -7.35 -37.33
N LEU A 122 -29.10 -7.90 -37.52
CA LEU A 122 -29.76 -8.73 -36.52
C LEU A 122 -28.96 -10.01 -36.23
N GLU A 123 -28.57 -10.76 -37.27
CA GLU A 123 -27.75 -11.97 -37.14
C GLU A 123 -26.37 -11.69 -36.55
N MET A 124 -25.73 -10.60 -36.98
CA MET A 124 -24.46 -10.15 -36.44
C MET A 124 -24.60 -9.86 -34.93
N THR A 125 -25.62 -9.11 -34.54
CA THR A 125 -25.90 -8.77 -33.13
C THR A 125 -26.10 -10.05 -32.31
N GLN A 126 -26.76 -11.05 -32.84
CA GLN A 126 -26.93 -12.34 -32.17
C GLN A 126 -25.61 -13.06 -31.96
N ARG A 127 -24.74 -13.10 -32.97
CA ARG A 127 -23.42 -13.72 -32.87
C ARG A 127 -22.57 -13.02 -31.83
N MET A 128 -22.52 -11.68 -31.87
CA MET A 128 -21.81 -10.86 -30.89
C MET A 128 -22.32 -11.08 -29.46
N SER A 129 -23.64 -11.04 -29.27
CA SER A 129 -24.25 -11.30 -27.95
C SER A 129 -23.94 -12.70 -27.45
N THR A 130 -23.92 -13.72 -28.34
CA THR A 130 -23.56 -15.10 -27.97
C THR A 130 -22.09 -15.21 -27.54
N TYR A 131 -21.21 -14.56 -28.28
CA TYR A 131 -19.79 -14.56 -27.99
C TYR A 131 -19.50 -13.84 -26.66
N LEU A 132 -20.08 -12.65 -26.47
CA LEU A 132 -19.90 -11.87 -25.25
C LEU A 132 -20.53 -12.54 -24.01
N ASP A 133 -21.64 -13.23 -24.18
CA ASP A 133 -22.26 -14.02 -23.11
C ASP A 133 -21.32 -15.14 -22.62
N THR A 134 -20.53 -15.70 -23.51
CA THR A 134 -19.51 -16.71 -23.15
C THR A 134 -18.36 -16.09 -22.35
N LEU A 135 -17.98 -14.85 -22.64
CA LEU A 135 -16.93 -14.14 -21.92
C LEU A 135 -17.41 -13.57 -20.59
N TRP A 136 -18.61 -12.98 -20.57
CA TRP A 136 -19.14 -12.23 -19.42
C TRP A 136 -20.02 -13.05 -18.49
N GLY A 137 -20.52 -14.21 -18.96
CA GLY A 137 -21.51 -14.99 -18.24
C GLY A 137 -21.09 -15.45 -16.84
N ALA A 138 -19.80 -15.65 -16.62
CA ALA A 138 -19.25 -16.05 -15.32
C ALA A 138 -18.90 -14.88 -14.41
N GLU A 139 -18.86 -13.64 -14.93
CA GLU A 139 -18.42 -12.46 -14.17
C GLU A 139 -19.61 -11.70 -13.59
N ASN A 140 -19.40 -11.09 -12.40
CA ASN A 140 -20.39 -10.23 -11.75
C ASN A 140 -20.10 -8.74 -11.97
N VAL A 141 -19.47 -8.43 -13.08
CA VAL A 141 -19.11 -7.05 -13.47
C VAL A 141 -20.11 -6.57 -14.52
N PRO A 142 -20.61 -5.32 -14.44
CA PRO A 142 -21.49 -4.76 -15.44
C PRO A 142 -20.70 -4.38 -16.70
N TRP A 143 -20.80 -5.20 -17.72
CA TRP A 143 -20.17 -4.98 -19.02
C TRP A 143 -21.14 -4.40 -20.03
N SER A 144 -20.65 -3.49 -20.88
CA SER A 144 -21.39 -2.95 -22.01
C SER A 144 -20.49 -2.75 -23.23
N MET A 145 -20.99 -3.15 -24.39
CA MET A 145 -20.34 -2.96 -25.69
C MET A 145 -21.30 -2.27 -26.65
N TYR A 146 -20.78 -1.33 -27.38
CA TYR A 146 -21.49 -0.64 -28.47
C TYR A 146 -20.83 -0.98 -29.80
N TYR A 147 -21.62 -1.18 -30.81
CA TYR A 147 -21.17 -1.43 -32.17
C TYR A 147 -21.91 -0.51 -33.12
N LEU A 148 -21.19 0.42 -33.74
CA LEU A 148 -21.71 1.26 -34.82
C LEU A 148 -21.46 0.55 -36.14
N ASN A 149 -22.53 0.14 -36.82
CA ASN A 149 -22.43 -0.47 -38.11
C ASN A 149 -22.22 0.62 -39.22
N GLY A 150 -21.09 0.56 -39.89
CA GLY A 150 -20.78 1.51 -40.96
C GLY A 150 -21.63 1.37 -42.23
N GLN A 151 -22.37 0.26 -42.41
CA GLN A 151 -23.18 0.00 -43.59
C GLN A 151 -24.56 0.65 -43.48
N ASP A 152 -25.26 0.46 -42.36
CA ASP A 152 -26.65 0.92 -42.18
C ASP A 152 -26.76 2.05 -41.12
N ASN A 153 -25.65 2.43 -40.52
CA ASN A 153 -25.55 3.42 -39.46
C ASN A 153 -26.41 3.07 -38.23
N SER A 154 -26.72 1.79 -38.03
CA SER A 154 -27.36 1.31 -36.81
C SER A 154 -26.36 1.25 -35.66
N LEU A 155 -26.85 1.46 -34.45
CA LEU A 155 -26.06 1.29 -33.22
C LEU A 155 -26.58 0.10 -32.43
N VAL A 156 -25.71 -0.86 -32.15
CA VAL A 156 -26.00 -2.03 -31.33
C VAL A 156 -25.42 -1.81 -29.93
N LEU A 157 -26.21 -2.07 -28.90
CA LEU A 157 -25.76 -2.12 -27.50
C LEU A 157 -25.94 -3.54 -26.98
N ILE A 158 -24.88 -4.17 -26.50
CA ILE A 158 -24.91 -5.44 -25.80
C ILE A 158 -24.40 -5.22 -24.37
N SER A 159 -25.15 -5.69 -23.39
CA SER A 159 -24.79 -5.49 -21.99
C SER A 159 -25.20 -6.66 -21.11
N THR A 160 -24.51 -6.82 -20.00
CA THR A 160 -24.90 -7.71 -18.90
C THR A 160 -25.94 -7.06 -17.97
N LEU A 161 -26.25 -5.78 -18.16
CA LEU A 161 -27.31 -5.08 -17.45
C LEU A 161 -28.66 -5.46 -18.01
N PRO A 162 -29.73 -5.46 -17.19
CA PRO A 162 -31.07 -5.75 -17.64
C PRO A 162 -31.66 -4.62 -18.48
N LEU A 163 -31.29 -4.59 -19.77
CA LEU A 163 -31.61 -3.48 -20.69
C LEU A 163 -33.10 -3.30 -20.88
N LYS A 164 -33.89 -4.41 -20.88
CA LYS A 164 -35.33 -4.40 -20.99
C LYS A 164 -35.97 -3.64 -19.83
N ASP A 165 -35.55 -3.93 -18.61
CA ASP A 165 -36.05 -3.28 -17.39
C ASP A 165 -35.62 -1.83 -17.30
N LEU A 166 -34.38 -1.56 -17.67
CA LEU A 166 -33.85 -0.20 -17.73
C LEU A 166 -34.58 0.66 -18.75
N THR A 167 -34.89 0.12 -19.94
CA THR A 167 -35.65 0.85 -20.97
C THR A 167 -37.06 1.12 -20.56
N SER A 168 -37.68 0.24 -19.75
CA SER A 168 -39.05 0.41 -19.25
C SER A 168 -39.14 1.35 -18.05
N GLY A 169 -38.09 1.39 -17.20
CA GLY A 169 -38.02 2.17 -15.96
C GLY A 169 -37.56 3.62 -16.14
N PHE A 170 -36.82 3.93 -17.19
CA PHE A 170 -36.32 5.28 -17.48
C PHE A 170 -37.25 6.07 -18.37
N LYS A 171 -37.30 7.40 -18.16
CA LYS A 171 -37.98 8.30 -19.09
C LYS A 171 -37.39 8.13 -20.49
N GLU A 172 -38.27 8.20 -21.51
CA GLU A 172 -37.90 8.03 -22.92
C GLU A 172 -36.71 8.91 -23.35
N SER A 173 -36.64 10.12 -22.82
CA SER A 173 -35.54 11.05 -23.05
C SER A 173 -34.18 10.53 -22.56
N THR A 174 -34.13 9.83 -21.41
CA THR A 174 -32.86 9.44 -20.78
C THR A 174 -32.12 8.35 -21.59
N VAL A 175 -32.85 7.36 -22.12
CA VAL A 175 -32.26 6.32 -22.95
C VAL A 175 -31.80 6.88 -24.30
N SER A 176 -32.64 7.72 -24.93
CA SER A 176 -32.30 8.42 -26.15
C SER A 176 -31.06 9.27 -25.98
N ASP A 177 -31.00 10.10 -24.94
CA ASP A 177 -29.86 10.99 -24.65
C ASP A 177 -28.55 10.21 -24.48
N ILE A 178 -28.59 9.07 -23.79
CA ILE A 178 -27.39 8.20 -23.62
C ILE A 178 -26.94 7.64 -24.97
N VAL A 179 -27.87 7.09 -25.74
CA VAL A 179 -27.58 6.49 -27.03
C VAL A 179 -27.13 7.52 -28.05
N ASP A 180 -27.77 8.68 -28.09
CA ASP A 180 -27.43 9.76 -28.99
C ASP A 180 -26.04 10.33 -28.67
N SER A 181 -25.70 10.46 -27.37
CA SER A 181 -24.35 10.85 -26.98
C SER A 181 -23.31 9.81 -27.39
N ARG A 182 -23.57 8.52 -27.22
CA ARG A 182 -22.68 7.44 -27.65
C ARG A 182 -22.53 7.38 -29.16
N ARG A 183 -23.64 7.50 -29.88
CA ARG A 183 -23.61 7.57 -31.35
C ARG A 183 -22.78 8.74 -31.84
N ALA A 184 -22.94 9.91 -31.24
CA ALA A 184 -22.15 11.10 -31.58
C ALA A 184 -20.65 10.86 -31.38
N GLU A 185 -20.25 10.30 -30.24
CA GLU A 185 -18.85 9.97 -29.97
C GLU A 185 -18.29 8.93 -30.95
N MET A 186 -19.06 7.89 -31.29
CA MET A 186 -18.64 6.87 -32.25
C MET A 186 -18.58 7.39 -33.67
N LEU A 187 -19.51 8.24 -34.08
CA LEU A 187 -19.45 8.94 -35.38
C LEU A 187 -18.25 9.89 -35.47
N GLN A 188 -17.93 10.59 -34.39
CA GLN A 188 -16.73 11.40 -34.31
C GLN A 188 -15.48 10.54 -34.51
N GLN A 189 -15.41 9.39 -33.83
CA GLN A 189 -14.33 8.44 -33.97
C GLN A 189 -14.25 7.85 -35.39
N ALA A 190 -15.41 7.48 -35.99
CA ALA A 190 -15.46 6.96 -37.37
C ALA A 190 -14.94 7.94 -38.40
N ASN A 191 -15.04 9.26 -38.16
CA ASN A 191 -14.56 10.31 -39.00
C ASN A 191 -13.10 10.74 -38.71
N ALA A 192 -12.53 10.30 -37.59
CA ALA A 192 -11.13 10.56 -37.26
C ALA A 192 -10.22 9.60 -38.06
N LEU A 193 -9.72 10.05 -39.19
CA LEU A 193 -8.96 9.22 -40.13
C LEU A 193 -7.60 8.77 -39.61
N ASP A 194 -7.03 9.53 -38.68
CA ASP A 194 -5.68 9.31 -38.14
C ASP A 194 -5.62 8.48 -36.84
N GLU A 195 -6.76 8.37 -36.13
CA GLU A 195 -6.83 7.68 -34.86
C GLU A 195 -7.65 6.39 -34.95
N ARG A 196 -6.97 5.24 -35.00
CA ARG A 196 -7.65 3.94 -34.97
C ARG A 196 -8.29 3.60 -33.63
N GLU A 197 -7.78 4.17 -32.56
CA GLU A 197 -8.21 3.88 -31.19
C GLU A 197 -8.28 5.17 -30.40
N SER A 198 -9.31 5.29 -29.57
CA SER A 198 -9.41 6.41 -28.62
C SER A 198 -10.05 5.96 -27.32
N PHE A 199 -9.78 6.74 -26.29
CA PHE A 199 -10.28 6.50 -24.93
C PHE A 199 -11.16 7.68 -24.49
N SER A 200 -12.19 7.40 -23.71
CA SER A 200 -12.91 8.45 -23.01
C SER A 200 -12.26 8.74 -21.66
N ASN A 201 -12.49 9.94 -21.15
CA ASN A 201 -12.26 10.20 -19.74
C ASN A 201 -13.12 9.26 -18.88
N MET A 202 -12.70 9.08 -17.62
CA MET A 202 -13.49 8.32 -16.66
C MET A 202 -14.83 9.02 -16.39
N ARG A 203 -15.91 8.25 -16.41
CA ARG A 203 -17.29 8.75 -16.26
C ARG A 203 -18.17 7.77 -15.51
N ARG A 204 -19.33 8.23 -15.11
CA ARG A 204 -20.34 7.45 -14.40
C ARG A 204 -21.65 7.53 -15.16
N LEU A 205 -22.24 6.37 -15.44
CA LEU A 205 -23.58 6.30 -16.04
C LEU A 205 -24.65 6.46 -14.95
N ALA A 206 -25.71 7.17 -15.27
CA ALA A 206 -26.84 7.38 -14.34
C ALA A 206 -27.57 6.07 -13.95
N TRP A 207 -27.49 5.05 -14.81
CA TRP A 207 -28.16 3.76 -14.68
C TRP A 207 -27.21 2.60 -14.32
N GLN A 208 -25.92 2.88 -14.14
CA GLN A 208 -24.90 1.90 -13.79
C GLN A 208 -24.15 2.38 -12.54
N ASN A 209 -24.22 1.59 -11.48
CA ASN A 209 -23.45 1.87 -10.28
C ASN A 209 -21.99 1.56 -10.51
N GLY A 210 -21.20 2.59 -10.85
CA GLY A 210 -19.77 2.43 -11.00
C GLY A 210 -19.13 3.43 -11.96
N HIS A 211 -17.81 3.46 -11.92
CA HIS A 211 -16.99 4.25 -12.82
C HIS A 211 -16.48 3.37 -13.96
N TYR A 212 -16.44 3.93 -15.15
CA TYR A 212 -15.95 3.27 -16.34
C TYR A 212 -15.30 4.30 -17.27
N PHE A 213 -14.50 3.81 -18.18
CA PHE A 213 -14.03 4.54 -19.35
C PHE A 213 -14.34 3.72 -20.60
N THR A 214 -14.39 4.37 -21.77
CA THR A 214 -14.75 3.70 -23.02
C THR A 214 -13.52 3.59 -23.89
N LEU A 215 -13.21 2.36 -24.32
CA LEU A 215 -12.25 2.06 -25.38
C LEU A 215 -13.02 2.02 -26.70
N ARG A 216 -12.64 2.82 -27.69
CA ARG A 216 -13.24 2.86 -29.04
C ARG A 216 -12.19 2.48 -30.08
N THR A 217 -12.54 1.55 -30.95
CA THR A 217 -11.66 1.10 -32.03
C THR A 217 -12.38 1.20 -33.36
N THR A 218 -11.73 1.80 -34.34
CA THR A 218 -12.28 2.03 -35.70
C THR A 218 -11.75 1.01 -36.70
N PHE A 219 -12.66 0.48 -37.49
CA PHE A 219 -12.36 -0.42 -38.58
C PHE A 219 -12.85 0.20 -39.90
N ASN A 220 -11.92 0.57 -40.77
CA ASN A 220 -12.22 1.20 -42.04
C ASN A 220 -12.66 0.15 -43.05
N GLN A 221 -13.81 0.40 -43.68
CA GLN A 221 -14.34 -0.41 -44.77
C GLN A 221 -14.39 0.45 -46.06
N PRO A 222 -13.81 0.00 -47.18
CA PRO A 222 -13.86 0.77 -48.44
C PRO A 222 -15.30 1.01 -48.89
N GLY A 223 -15.63 2.28 -49.14
CA GLY A 223 -16.94 2.68 -49.66
C GLY A 223 -18.08 2.81 -48.64
N HIS A 224 -17.81 2.59 -47.36
CA HIS A 224 -18.77 2.74 -46.26
C HIS A 224 -18.22 3.64 -45.17
N LEU A 225 -19.10 4.11 -44.27
CA LEU A 225 -18.68 4.72 -43.03
C LEU A 225 -17.86 3.68 -42.22
N ALA A 226 -16.84 4.15 -41.49
CA ALA A 226 -16.04 3.27 -40.68
C ALA A 226 -16.92 2.63 -39.57
N THR A 227 -16.73 1.34 -39.35
CA THR A 227 -17.33 0.63 -38.25
C THR A 227 -16.57 0.95 -36.95
N VAL A 228 -17.27 1.20 -35.86
CA VAL A 228 -16.65 1.46 -34.56
C VAL A 228 -17.16 0.47 -33.52
N VAL A 229 -16.24 -0.17 -32.82
CA VAL A 229 -16.52 -1.00 -31.67
C VAL A 229 -16.09 -0.24 -30.41
N ALA A 230 -16.97 -0.11 -29.44
CA ALA A 230 -16.70 0.56 -28.18
C ALA A 230 -17.05 -0.32 -26.99
N PHE A 231 -16.11 -0.47 -26.07
CA PHE A 231 -16.32 -1.17 -24.80
C PHE A 231 -16.31 -0.19 -23.64
N ASP A 232 -17.34 -0.24 -22.80
CA ASP A 232 -17.32 0.42 -21.50
C ASP A 232 -16.59 -0.50 -20.52
N LEU A 233 -15.40 -0.08 -20.11
CA LEU A 233 -14.52 -0.84 -19.22
C LEU A 233 -14.73 -0.39 -17.77
N PRO A 234 -15.40 -1.15 -16.93
CA PRO A 234 -15.58 -0.83 -15.52
C PRO A 234 -14.27 -0.97 -14.77
N ILE A 235 -14.05 -0.10 -13.78
CA ILE A 235 -12.81 -0.06 -12.99
C ILE A 235 -13.04 -0.29 -11.49
N ASN A 236 -14.29 -0.38 -11.04
CA ASN A 236 -14.61 -0.49 -9.63
C ASN A 236 -13.97 -1.69 -8.94
N ASP A 237 -13.86 -2.82 -9.63
CA ASP A 237 -13.29 -4.07 -9.17
C ASP A 237 -11.74 -4.07 -9.21
N LEU A 238 -11.14 -3.12 -9.92
CA LEU A 238 -9.68 -2.95 -10.02
C LEU A 238 -9.15 -2.03 -8.93
N ILE A 239 -10.00 -1.18 -8.35
CA ILE A 239 -9.62 -0.26 -7.29
C ILE A 239 -9.82 -0.99 -5.94
N PRO A 240 -8.80 -1.06 -5.09
CA PRO A 240 -8.89 -1.70 -3.80
C PRO A 240 -10.03 -1.15 -2.92
N PRO A 241 -10.73 -2.00 -2.14
CA PRO A 241 -11.79 -1.57 -1.25
C PRO A 241 -11.25 -0.55 -0.22
N GLY A 242 -12.00 0.52 0.00
CA GLY A 242 -11.61 1.61 0.90
C GLY A 242 -11.01 2.83 0.21
N MET A 243 -10.69 2.75 -1.09
CA MET A 243 -10.29 3.91 -1.87
C MET A 243 -11.53 4.58 -2.51
N PRO A 244 -11.69 5.91 -2.38
CA PRO A 244 -12.82 6.59 -3.00
C PRO A 244 -12.64 6.62 -4.53
N LEU A 245 -13.57 6.02 -5.24
CA LEU A 245 -13.55 5.94 -6.71
C LEU A 245 -13.51 7.32 -7.38
N ASP A 246 -14.21 8.30 -6.80
CA ASP A 246 -14.24 9.68 -7.30
C ASP A 246 -12.89 10.40 -7.22
N SER A 247 -11.91 9.84 -6.51
CA SER A 247 -10.55 10.37 -6.44
C SER A 247 -9.67 9.99 -7.64
N PHE A 248 -10.12 9.05 -8.46
CA PHE A 248 -9.41 8.61 -9.65
C PHE A 248 -9.96 9.30 -10.89
N ARG A 249 -9.06 9.64 -11.81
CA ARG A 249 -9.38 10.18 -13.13
C ARG A 249 -8.51 9.54 -14.19
N LEU A 250 -9.07 9.33 -15.34
CA LEU A 250 -8.34 8.93 -16.53
C LEU A 250 -8.30 10.15 -17.47
N GLU A 251 -7.11 10.61 -17.80
CA GLU A 251 -6.89 11.83 -18.58
C GLU A 251 -5.87 11.57 -19.68
N PRO A 252 -5.92 12.31 -20.81
CA PRO A 252 -4.87 12.22 -21.82
C PRO A 252 -3.49 12.55 -21.24
N ASP A 253 -2.48 11.80 -21.63
CA ASP A 253 -1.11 12.04 -21.22
C ASP A 253 -0.47 13.17 -22.02
N THR A 254 -0.58 14.39 -21.52
CA THR A 254 0.00 15.58 -22.16
C THR A 254 1.53 15.66 -22.02
N THR A 255 2.14 14.78 -21.23
CA THR A 255 3.61 14.76 -21.05
C THR A 255 4.32 14.05 -22.20
N ALA A 256 3.60 13.28 -23.02
CA ALA A 256 4.15 12.58 -24.18
C ALA A 256 4.55 13.50 -25.34
N THR A 257 4.13 14.78 -25.33
CA THR A 257 4.42 15.76 -26.38
C THR A 257 5.67 16.62 -26.14
N GLY A 258 6.39 16.42 -25.05
CA GLY A 258 7.67 17.10 -24.76
C GLY A 258 8.84 16.36 -25.38
N ASP A 259 9.55 17.06 -26.23
CA ASP A 259 10.70 16.73 -27.09
C ASP A 259 11.94 16.20 -26.35
N ASN A 260 11.82 15.08 -25.60
CA ASN A 260 12.97 14.38 -25.01
C ASN A 260 12.88 12.88 -25.32
N ASP A 261 13.30 12.52 -26.53
CA ASP A 261 13.33 11.14 -27.07
C ASP A 261 14.34 10.19 -26.37
N ASN A 262 14.99 10.59 -25.29
CA ASN A 262 16.13 9.85 -24.74
C ASN A 262 15.86 9.08 -23.43
N GLU A 263 14.65 9.05 -22.89
CA GLU A 263 14.37 8.32 -21.62
C GLU A 263 13.12 7.43 -21.64
N LYS A 264 12.68 6.94 -22.81
CA LYS A 264 11.53 6.02 -22.91
C LYS A 264 11.92 4.54 -23.02
N GLU A 265 12.87 4.07 -22.27
CA GLU A 265 13.02 2.62 -22.04
C GLU A 265 12.75 2.29 -20.57
N GLY A 266 11.53 1.78 -20.32
CA GLY A 266 11.32 0.75 -19.30
C GLY A 266 11.29 1.21 -17.85
N THR A 267 10.52 2.23 -17.47
CA THR A 267 10.12 2.36 -16.06
C THR A 267 8.72 2.94 -15.97
N ASP A 268 7.87 2.33 -15.16
CA ASP A 268 6.57 2.86 -14.73
C ASP A 268 6.78 4.25 -14.12
N SER A 269 6.78 5.28 -14.95
CA SER A 269 7.06 6.64 -14.52
C SER A 269 5.85 7.20 -13.79
N VAL A 270 5.93 7.20 -12.46
CA VAL A 270 4.95 7.86 -11.62
C VAL A 270 5.35 9.33 -11.46
N SER A 271 4.46 10.22 -11.84
CA SER A 271 4.62 11.65 -11.60
C SER A 271 3.78 12.09 -10.39
N ILE A 272 4.37 12.92 -9.52
CA ILE A 272 3.70 13.44 -8.32
C ILE A 272 3.66 14.96 -8.44
N HIS A 273 2.46 15.52 -8.43
CA HIS A 273 2.23 16.95 -8.47
C HIS A 273 1.52 17.42 -7.20
N PHE A 274 2.04 18.46 -6.59
CA PHE A 274 1.47 19.07 -5.39
C PHE A 274 0.65 20.30 -5.78
N ASN A 275 -0.67 20.19 -5.73
CA ASN A 275 -1.59 21.29 -5.93
C ASN A 275 -1.97 21.94 -4.60
N SER A 276 -2.64 23.08 -4.63
CA SER A 276 -3.00 23.84 -3.42
C SER A 276 -3.86 23.07 -2.40
N THR A 277 -4.69 22.11 -2.85
CA THR A 277 -5.65 21.39 -2.01
C THR A 277 -5.44 19.88 -1.96
N LYS A 278 -4.67 19.32 -2.91
CA LYS A 278 -4.53 17.87 -3.08
C LYS A 278 -3.19 17.52 -3.71
N ILE A 279 -2.78 16.27 -3.52
CA ILE A 279 -1.65 15.65 -4.18
C ILE A 279 -2.20 14.85 -5.36
N GLU A 280 -1.63 15.04 -6.53
CA GLU A 280 -1.95 14.26 -7.72
C GLU A 280 -0.80 13.31 -7.98
N ILE A 281 -1.09 12.02 -7.94
CA ILE A 281 -0.16 10.95 -8.27
C ILE A 281 -0.66 10.37 -9.57
N ALA A 282 0.16 10.44 -10.61
CA ALA A 282 -0.23 9.97 -11.94
C ALA A 282 0.74 8.90 -12.45
N SER A 283 0.16 7.89 -13.12
CA SER A 283 0.89 6.81 -13.78
C SER A 283 0.38 6.67 -15.20
N ALA A 284 1.29 6.63 -16.17
CA ALA A 284 0.95 6.46 -17.58
C ALA A 284 0.45 5.03 -17.85
N LEU A 285 -0.56 4.89 -18.70
CA LEU A 285 -0.94 3.60 -19.25
C LEU A 285 -0.07 3.33 -20.49
N ASN A 286 0.87 2.41 -20.34
CA ASN A 286 1.72 1.99 -21.45
C ASN A 286 0.84 1.56 -22.65
N SER A 287 1.25 1.78 -23.86
CA SER A 287 0.45 1.49 -25.07
C SER A 287 -0.83 2.31 -25.26
N THR A 288 -1.06 3.36 -24.48
CA THR A 288 -2.16 4.32 -24.67
C THR A 288 -1.65 5.75 -24.46
N ASP A 289 -2.36 6.73 -25.00
CA ASP A 289 -2.07 8.15 -24.73
C ASP A 289 -2.80 8.65 -23.46
N MET A 290 -3.04 7.74 -22.50
CA MET A 290 -3.78 8.05 -21.29
C MET A 290 -2.92 7.83 -20.05
N ARG A 291 -3.23 8.58 -18.99
CA ARG A 291 -2.66 8.40 -17.67
C ARG A 291 -3.75 8.29 -16.62
N LEU A 292 -3.52 7.46 -15.62
CA LEU A 292 -4.36 7.38 -14.44
C LEU A 292 -3.88 8.39 -13.41
N VAL A 293 -4.75 9.28 -12.98
CA VAL A 293 -4.47 10.29 -11.96
C VAL A 293 -5.27 10.00 -10.71
N TRP A 294 -4.57 9.84 -9.61
CA TRP A 294 -5.16 9.68 -8.28
C TRP A 294 -5.02 10.97 -7.49
N GLN A 295 -6.14 11.55 -7.09
CA GLN A 295 -6.19 12.80 -6.34
C GLN A 295 -6.37 12.51 -4.84
N VAL A 296 -5.34 12.76 -4.05
CA VAL A 296 -5.35 12.51 -2.60
C VAL A 296 -5.36 13.84 -1.85
N PRO A 297 -6.37 14.09 -1.00
CA PRO A 297 -6.40 15.30 -0.16
C PRO A 297 -5.25 15.29 0.85
N TYR A 298 -4.67 16.46 1.18
CA TYR A 298 -3.63 16.58 2.19
C TYR A 298 -4.05 16.06 3.57
N GLY A 299 -5.36 16.09 3.87
CA GLY A 299 -5.89 15.54 5.13
C GLY A 299 -5.62 14.05 5.31
N THR A 300 -5.72 13.26 4.23
CA THR A 300 -5.41 11.81 4.27
C THR A 300 -3.92 11.58 4.46
N LEU A 301 -3.04 12.32 3.75
CA LEU A 301 -1.61 12.26 3.96
C LEU A 301 -1.25 12.57 5.42
N LEU A 302 -1.81 13.64 5.98
CA LEU A 302 -1.55 14.02 7.38
C LEU A 302 -2.03 12.96 8.36
N LEU A 303 -3.24 12.40 8.16
CA LEU A 303 -3.79 11.37 9.04
C LEU A 303 -2.97 10.08 8.97
N ASP A 304 -2.71 9.57 7.78
CA ASP A 304 -1.99 8.32 7.56
C ASP A 304 -0.53 8.42 8.07
N THR A 305 0.16 9.53 7.73
CA THR A 305 1.54 9.75 8.21
C THR A 305 1.59 9.94 9.71
N LEU A 306 0.65 10.72 10.29
CA LEU A 306 0.58 10.93 11.73
C LEU A 306 0.31 9.61 12.49
N GLN A 307 -0.60 8.77 12.01
CA GLN A 307 -0.86 7.46 12.62
C GLN A 307 0.39 6.58 12.64
N ASN A 308 1.16 6.57 11.55
CA ASN A 308 2.36 5.75 11.43
C ASN A 308 3.52 6.23 12.31
N ILE A 309 3.63 7.54 12.55
CA ILE A 309 4.72 8.12 13.36
C ILE A 309 4.27 8.60 14.73
N LEU A 310 3.01 8.38 15.14
CA LEU A 310 2.43 8.92 16.36
C LEU A 310 3.27 8.57 17.59
N LEU A 311 3.62 7.31 17.75
CA LEU A 311 4.39 6.85 18.91
C LEU A 311 5.80 7.44 18.97
N PRO A 312 6.65 7.36 17.92
CA PRO A 312 7.97 7.98 17.93
C PRO A 312 7.90 9.51 17.99
N LEU A 313 6.86 10.13 17.42
CA LEU A 313 6.65 11.58 17.48
C LEU A 313 6.35 12.03 18.92
N LEU A 314 5.45 11.35 19.63
CA LEU A 314 5.15 11.64 21.03
C LEU A 314 6.38 11.47 21.92
N LEU A 315 7.20 10.44 21.68
CA LEU A 315 8.44 10.22 22.41
C LEU A 315 9.43 11.37 22.15
N ASN A 316 9.58 11.80 20.92
CA ASN A 316 10.47 12.91 20.55
C ASN A 316 9.98 14.24 21.16
N ILE A 317 8.68 14.51 21.11
CA ILE A 317 8.06 15.68 21.75
C ILE A 317 8.28 15.64 23.28
N GLY A 318 8.13 14.47 23.89
CA GLY A 318 8.40 14.28 25.33
C GLY A 318 9.85 14.58 25.70
N LEU A 319 10.81 14.08 24.89
CA LEU A 319 12.23 14.39 25.08
C LEU A 319 12.53 15.87 24.84
N LEU A 320 11.90 16.50 23.84
CA LEU A 320 12.03 17.92 23.58
C LEU A 320 11.49 18.77 24.75
N ALA A 321 10.33 18.40 25.27
CA ALA A 321 9.74 19.06 26.45
C ALA A 321 10.66 18.93 27.68
N LEU A 322 11.24 17.75 27.90
CA LEU A 322 12.19 17.51 28.98
C LEU A 322 13.48 18.31 28.81
N ALA A 323 14.00 18.40 27.57
CA ALA A 323 15.19 19.22 27.25
C ALA A 323 14.91 20.72 27.45
N LEU A 324 13.74 21.21 27.03
CA LEU A 324 13.30 22.60 27.26
C LEU A 324 13.12 22.91 28.74
N PHE A 325 12.49 21.99 29.47
CA PHE A 325 12.35 22.12 30.93
C PHE A 325 13.71 22.16 31.63
N GLY A 326 14.62 21.26 31.25
CA GLY A 326 16.00 21.26 31.76
C GLY A 326 16.74 22.57 31.44
N TYR A 327 16.58 23.07 30.22
CA TYR A 327 17.16 24.36 29.79
C TYR A 327 16.62 25.55 30.60
N THR A 328 15.28 25.62 30.75
CA THR A 328 14.65 26.75 31.48
C THR A 328 14.99 26.73 32.98
N THR A 329 14.96 25.56 33.60
CA THR A 329 15.34 25.40 35.01
C THR A 329 16.80 25.73 35.23
N PHE A 330 17.70 25.28 34.35
CA PHE A 330 19.12 25.62 34.43
C PHE A 330 19.37 27.11 34.23
N ARG A 331 18.73 27.74 33.24
CA ARG A 331 18.83 29.17 32.99
C ARG A 331 18.32 30.00 34.20
N HIS A 332 17.22 29.59 34.79
CA HIS A 332 16.65 30.23 35.98
C HIS A 332 17.58 30.10 37.20
N PHE A 333 18.25 28.95 37.29
CA PHE A 333 19.21 28.67 38.36
C PHE A 333 20.49 29.49 38.20
N SER A 334 21.04 29.58 36.98
CA SER A 334 22.26 30.34 36.66
C SER A 334 22.07 31.81 36.84
N SER A 335 20.87 32.37 36.62
CA SER A 335 20.61 33.80 36.85
C SER A 335 20.45 34.17 38.34
N ARG A 336 20.11 33.18 39.20
CA ARG A 336 20.02 33.40 40.66
C ARG A 336 21.33 33.20 41.42
N SER A 337 22.32 32.58 40.81
CA SER A 337 23.63 32.34 41.49
C SER A 337 24.54 33.55 41.55
N THR A 338 24.09 34.70 41.07
CA THR A 338 24.81 35.98 41.24
C THR A 338 24.40 36.76 42.49
N GLU A 339 23.35 36.32 43.20
CA GLU A 339 23.00 36.89 44.50
C GLU A 339 23.26 35.85 45.59
N SER A 340 24.16 36.21 46.48
CA SER A 340 24.51 35.46 47.68
C SER A 340 23.31 35.16 48.53
N LEU A 341 22.80 33.92 48.52
CA LEU A 341 21.72 33.46 49.37
C LEU A 341 22.21 32.39 50.36
N PRO A 342 21.68 32.38 51.57
CA PRO A 342 22.23 31.60 52.70
C PRO A 342 22.00 30.08 52.53
N ASN A 343 22.87 29.30 53.20
CA ASN A 343 22.97 27.83 53.18
C ASN A 343 21.68 27.01 53.31
N THR A 344 20.55 27.59 53.58
CA THR A 344 19.24 26.91 53.70
C THR A 344 18.61 26.54 52.38
N ALA A 345 18.86 27.26 51.30
CA ALA A 345 18.32 26.98 49.96
C ALA A 345 18.99 25.78 49.30
N VAL A 346 20.32 25.65 49.49
CA VAL A 346 21.13 24.54 48.97
C VAL A 346 20.71 23.20 49.57
N ASN A 347 20.33 23.19 50.84
CA ASN A 347 19.85 21.96 51.54
C ASN A 347 18.47 21.53 51.06
N ASN A 348 17.58 22.44 50.67
CA ASN A 348 16.26 22.08 50.13
C ASN A 348 16.36 21.51 48.71
N GLU A 349 17.22 22.07 47.87
CA GLU A 349 17.45 21.54 46.51
C GLU A 349 18.12 20.16 46.53
N LEU A 350 19.08 19.95 47.36
CA LEU A 350 19.67 18.61 47.53
C LEU A 350 18.64 17.59 48.02
N ARG A 351 17.66 18.02 48.83
CA ARG A 351 16.53 17.13 49.23
C ARG A 351 15.63 16.80 48.05
N ILE A 352 15.28 17.76 47.21
CA ILE A 352 14.44 17.56 46.02
C ILE A 352 15.15 16.69 44.99
N LEU A 353 16.44 16.94 44.72
CA LEU A 353 17.24 16.10 43.81
C LEU A 353 17.39 14.67 44.31
N ARG A 354 17.56 14.52 45.67
CA ARG A 354 17.55 13.15 46.27
C ARG A 354 16.21 12.47 46.12
N ALA A 355 15.11 13.16 46.37
CA ALA A 355 13.76 12.60 46.21
C ALA A 355 13.48 12.18 44.75
N ILE A 356 13.85 13.00 43.78
CA ILE A 356 13.71 12.66 42.36
C ILE A 356 14.61 11.48 41.98
N ASN A 357 15.85 11.46 42.43
CA ASN A 357 16.74 10.32 42.18
C ASN A 357 16.21 9.01 42.80
N GLU A 358 15.67 9.08 44.01
CA GLU A 358 15.04 7.94 44.69
C GLU A 358 13.80 7.46 43.90
N GLU A 359 12.99 8.39 43.38
CA GLU A 359 11.83 8.06 42.56
C GLU A 359 12.24 7.41 41.23
N ILE A 360 13.24 7.95 40.53
CA ILE A 360 13.78 7.37 39.29
C ILE A 360 14.32 5.95 39.55
N VAL A 361 15.11 5.79 40.62
CA VAL A 361 15.69 4.50 41.00
C VAL A 361 14.59 3.48 41.34
N SER A 362 13.49 3.93 41.92
CA SER A 362 12.35 3.04 42.29
C SER A 362 11.58 2.56 41.06
N LEU A 363 11.59 3.29 39.96
CA LEU A 363 10.88 2.96 38.70
C LEU A 363 11.68 2.05 37.75
N LEU A 364 12.96 1.80 38.03
CA LEU A 364 13.78 0.93 37.17
C LEU A 364 13.29 -0.51 37.23
N PRO A 365 13.12 -1.18 36.06
CA PRO A 365 12.64 -2.57 35.97
C PRO A 365 13.74 -3.61 36.28
N LEU A 366 14.84 -3.20 36.90
CA LEU A 366 15.99 -4.02 37.29
C LEU A 366 16.44 -3.63 38.72
N GLY A 367 17.06 -4.57 39.42
CA GLY A 367 17.60 -4.30 40.76
C GLY A 367 18.82 -3.37 40.65
N LEU A 368 18.76 -2.24 41.33
CA LEU A 368 19.89 -1.33 41.47
C LEU A 368 20.28 -1.22 42.94
N LEU A 369 21.55 -1.47 43.22
CA LEU A 369 22.15 -1.37 44.55
C LEU A 369 23.46 -0.56 44.44
N VAL A 370 23.60 0.43 45.30
CA VAL A 370 24.82 1.23 45.44
C VAL A 370 25.34 1.01 46.84
N HIS A 371 26.53 0.41 46.95
CA HIS A 371 27.17 0.03 48.20
C HIS A 371 28.48 0.77 48.39
N ASP A 372 28.68 1.35 49.59
CA ASP A 372 29.93 1.97 49.98
C ASP A 372 30.79 0.98 50.75
N GLN A 373 31.96 0.66 50.19
CA GLN A 373 32.89 -0.32 50.79
C GLN A 373 33.49 0.11 52.13
N GLU A 374 33.67 1.42 52.32
CA GLU A 374 34.34 1.93 53.54
C GLU A 374 33.41 1.90 54.75
N SER A 375 32.16 2.32 54.55
CA SER A 375 31.14 2.31 55.61
C SER A 375 30.37 0.98 55.71
N ASN A 376 30.59 0.08 54.75
CA ASN A 376 29.85 -1.18 54.56
C ASN A 376 28.34 -0.96 54.63
N ARG A 377 27.86 0.12 54.00
CA ARG A 377 26.45 0.52 53.98
C ARG A 377 25.91 0.62 52.58
N THR A 378 24.66 0.22 52.43
CA THR A 378 23.90 0.50 51.20
C THR A 378 23.50 1.96 51.18
N VAL A 379 23.94 2.69 50.13
CA VAL A 379 23.67 4.12 49.95
C VAL A 379 22.36 4.33 49.23
N ILE A 380 22.10 3.51 48.20
CA ILE A 380 20.89 3.57 47.37
C ILE A 380 20.51 2.14 47.01
N SER A 381 19.23 1.80 47.13
CA SER A 381 18.67 0.55 46.63
C SER A 381 17.24 0.78 46.14
N ASN A 382 16.78 -0.02 45.19
CA ASN A 382 15.38 -0.03 44.79
C ASN A 382 14.67 -1.27 45.31
N LYS A 383 13.32 -1.27 45.19
CA LYS A 383 12.47 -2.35 45.68
C LYS A 383 12.90 -3.76 45.21
N ILE A 384 13.38 -3.86 43.98
CA ILE A 384 13.83 -5.16 43.42
C ILE A 384 15.14 -5.60 44.09
N ALA A 385 16.10 -4.68 44.23
CA ALA A 385 17.35 -4.97 44.91
C ALA A 385 17.14 -5.27 46.42
N ASP A 386 16.27 -4.53 47.11
CA ASP A 386 15.92 -4.75 48.51
C ASP A 386 15.35 -6.15 48.78
N HIS A 387 14.53 -6.64 47.86
CA HIS A 387 13.96 -7.99 47.97
C HIS A 387 15.03 -9.08 47.79
N LEU A 388 16.07 -8.82 47.01
CA LEU A 388 17.15 -9.78 46.76
C LEU A 388 18.30 -9.66 47.76
N LEU A 389 18.46 -8.52 48.40
CA LEU A 389 19.56 -8.20 49.33
C LEU A 389 19.75 -9.23 50.48
N PRO A 390 18.68 -9.76 51.13
CA PRO A 390 18.83 -10.77 52.19
C PRO A 390 19.46 -12.08 51.71
N HIS A 391 19.36 -12.36 50.42
CA HIS A 391 19.88 -13.57 49.79
C HIS A 391 21.23 -13.38 49.13
N LEU A 392 21.77 -12.14 49.11
CA LEU A 392 23.03 -11.75 48.46
C LEU A 392 24.14 -11.54 49.49
N ASN A 393 25.21 -12.31 49.37
CA ASN A 393 26.44 -12.01 50.12
C ASN A 393 27.30 -11.06 49.26
N LEU A 394 27.19 -9.74 49.55
CA LEU A 394 27.85 -8.67 48.76
C LEU A 394 29.38 -8.82 48.73
N GLN A 395 30.03 -9.30 49.79
CA GLN A 395 31.48 -9.51 49.81
C GLN A 395 31.90 -10.63 48.84
N ASN A 396 31.18 -11.74 48.83
CA ASN A 396 31.46 -12.86 47.91
C ASN A 396 31.19 -12.42 46.46
N ILE A 397 30.10 -11.69 46.25
CA ILE A 397 29.73 -11.17 44.91
C ILE A 397 30.80 -10.22 44.40
N THR A 398 31.31 -9.31 45.22
CA THR A 398 32.38 -8.39 44.87
C THR A 398 33.63 -9.14 44.44
N THR A 399 34.07 -10.13 45.23
CA THR A 399 35.26 -10.92 44.92
C THR A 399 35.11 -11.74 43.64
N MET A 400 33.94 -12.33 43.42
CA MET A 400 33.66 -13.07 42.18
C MET A 400 33.54 -12.14 40.98
N ALA A 401 32.95 -10.96 41.14
CA ALA A 401 32.85 -10.00 40.05
C ALA A 401 34.22 -9.47 39.60
N GLU A 402 35.13 -9.23 40.53
CA GLU A 402 36.51 -8.83 40.22
C GLU A 402 37.27 -9.90 39.44
N GLN A 403 37.00 -11.18 39.71
CA GLN A 403 37.57 -12.32 38.98
C GLN A 403 36.96 -12.52 37.57
N HIS A 404 35.71 -12.12 37.37
CA HIS A 404 34.95 -12.38 36.15
C HIS A 404 34.59 -11.07 35.38
N GLN A 405 35.48 -10.11 35.34
CA GLN A 405 35.31 -8.86 34.58
C GLN A 405 34.02 -8.06 34.89
N GLY A 406 33.56 -8.16 36.13
CA GLY A 406 32.39 -7.40 36.62
C GLY A 406 31.04 -8.04 36.35
N ILE A 407 30.97 -9.24 35.75
CA ILE A 407 29.71 -9.92 35.45
C ILE A 407 29.66 -11.28 36.14
N ILE A 408 28.58 -11.54 36.89
CA ILE A 408 28.35 -12.81 37.59
C ILE A 408 26.95 -13.30 37.32
N GLN A 409 26.77 -14.60 37.34
CA GLN A 409 25.47 -15.25 37.34
C GLN A 409 25.24 -15.89 38.75
N ALA A 410 24.12 -15.55 39.34
CA ALA A 410 23.74 -16.08 40.67
C ALA A 410 22.32 -16.67 40.61
N THR A 411 22.14 -17.84 41.21
CA THR A 411 20.82 -18.44 41.38
C THR A 411 20.28 -18.05 42.75
N ILE A 412 19.18 -17.32 42.78
CA ILE A 412 18.52 -16.88 44.01
C ILE A 412 17.07 -17.37 43.92
N ASN A 413 16.63 -18.12 44.97
CA ASN A 413 15.27 -18.67 45.02
C ASN A 413 14.84 -19.47 43.76
N ASN A 414 15.75 -20.22 43.13
CA ASN A 414 15.56 -20.97 41.89
C ASN A 414 15.40 -20.11 40.61
N GLU A 415 15.64 -18.82 40.69
CA GLU A 415 15.66 -17.92 39.53
C GLU A 415 17.10 -17.49 39.24
N LEU A 416 17.44 -17.37 37.96
CA LEU A 416 18.78 -17.01 37.49
C LEU A 416 18.90 -15.51 37.29
N TYR A 417 19.80 -14.88 38.04
CA TYR A 417 20.08 -13.45 37.97
C TYR A 417 21.47 -13.20 37.42
N GLU A 418 21.58 -12.22 36.51
CA GLU A 418 22.85 -11.63 36.08
C GLU A 418 23.12 -10.39 36.94
N ILE A 419 24.24 -10.36 37.62
CA ILE A 419 24.68 -9.27 38.47
C ILE A 419 25.89 -8.63 37.80
N ARG A 420 25.79 -7.34 37.47
CA ARG A 420 26.90 -6.55 36.95
C ARG A 420 27.37 -5.57 37.99
N MET A 421 28.66 -5.59 38.27
CA MET A 421 29.30 -4.67 39.21
C MET A 421 30.12 -3.63 38.47
N PHE A 422 29.93 -2.37 38.83
CA PHE A 422 30.70 -1.23 38.36
C PHE A 422 31.29 -0.46 39.54
N ARG A 423 32.49 0.08 39.37
CA ARG A 423 33.03 1.05 40.33
C ARG A 423 32.63 2.46 39.90
N SER A 424 32.14 3.26 40.85
CA SER A 424 31.75 4.62 40.57
C SER A 424 32.98 5.46 40.18
N GLN A 425 32.92 6.18 39.07
CA GLN A 425 33.98 7.13 38.66
C GLN A 425 34.02 8.37 39.53
N VAL A 426 32.89 8.72 40.15
CA VAL A 426 32.75 9.91 40.99
C VAL A 426 33.15 9.62 42.44
N ALA A 427 32.90 8.41 42.93
CA ALA A 427 33.22 7.94 44.26
C ALA A 427 33.93 6.58 44.14
N PRO A 428 35.28 6.52 44.05
CA PRO A 428 36.04 5.30 43.76
C PRO A 428 35.85 4.18 44.75
N ARG A 429 35.34 4.47 45.96
CA ARG A 429 35.02 3.50 47.02
C ARG A 429 33.60 2.98 46.95
N THR A 430 32.81 3.49 46.02
CA THR A 430 31.40 3.08 45.87
C THR A 430 31.23 2.09 44.71
N GLN A 431 30.58 0.99 44.98
CA GLN A 431 30.25 -0.04 44.02
C GLN A 431 28.77 0.03 43.66
N ILE A 432 28.49 -0.12 42.37
CA ILE A 432 27.14 -0.11 41.80
C ILE A 432 26.87 -1.52 41.27
N PHE A 433 25.82 -2.16 41.76
CA PHE A 433 25.35 -3.46 41.30
C PHE A 433 24.06 -3.31 40.56
N ILE A 434 24.01 -3.83 39.34
CA ILE A 434 22.83 -3.94 38.49
C ILE A 434 22.44 -5.42 38.47
N ILE A 435 21.23 -5.73 38.92
CA ILE A 435 20.73 -7.08 39.02
C ILE A 435 19.60 -7.28 38.02
N ARG A 436 19.77 -8.23 37.12
CA ARG A 436 18.86 -8.51 36.03
C ARG A 436 18.36 -9.95 36.10
N ASP A 437 17.06 -10.12 35.98
CA ASP A 437 16.43 -11.43 35.87
C ASP A 437 16.62 -12.02 34.48
N GLN A 438 17.42 -13.10 34.40
CA GLN A 438 17.69 -13.79 33.13
C GLN A 438 16.58 -14.75 32.72
N ASP A 439 15.85 -15.32 33.66
CA ASP A 439 14.79 -16.29 33.35
C ASP A 439 13.66 -15.63 32.58
N ARG A 440 13.35 -14.40 32.93
CA ARG A 440 12.35 -13.60 32.21
C ARG A 440 12.81 -13.28 30.78
N GLU A 441 14.08 -12.99 30.56
CA GLU A 441 14.64 -12.71 29.25
C GLU A 441 14.73 -13.97 28.37
N VAL A 442 15.13 -15.10 28.96
CA VAL A 442 15.14 -16.39 28.28
C VAL A 442 13.73 -16.82 27.87
N LEU A 443 12.72 -16.55 28.72
CA LEU A 443 11.33 -16.86 28.41
C LEU A 443 10.82 -16.00 27.22
N VAL A 444 11.15 -14.71 27.20
CA VAL A 444 10.81 -13.81 26.08
C VAL A 444 11.49 -14.26 24.80
N ASN A 445 12.79 -14.58 24.86
CA ASN A 445 13.55 -15.06 23.71
C ASN A 445 13.03 -16.42 23.21
N LYS A 446 12.59 -17.30 24.12
CA LYS A 446 11.99 -18.59 23.77
C LYS A 446 10.64 -18.40 23.05
N LYS A 447 9.80 -17.48 23.52
CA LYS A 447 8.54 -17.13 22.86
C LYS A 447 8.77 -16.51 21.49
N LEU A 448 9.77 -15.63 21.34
CA LEU A 448 10.15 -15.03 20.07
C LEU A 448 10.62 -16.08 19.06
N LYS A 449 11.51 -17.00 19.49
CA LYS A 449 11.96 -18.13 18.66
C LYS A 449 10.82 -19.07 18.26
N GLN A 450 9.85 -19.29 19.16
CA GLN A 450 8.66 -20.07 18.83
C GLN A 450 7.80 -19.39 17.78
N ALA A 451 7.58 -18.07 17.90
CA ALA A 451 6.84 -17.29 16.92
C ALA A 451 7.55 -17.28 15.55
N GLN A 452 8.88 -17.14 15.52
CA GLN A 452 9.66 -17.24 14.28
C GLN A 452 9.52 -18.60 13.62
N ARG A 453 9.65 -19.70 14.40
CA ARG A 453 9.48 -21.06 13.87
C ARG A 453 8.06 -21.31 13.32
N LEU A 454 7.04 -20.72 13.96
CA LEU A 454 5.66 -20.82 13.50
C LEU A 454 5.47 -20.06 12.18
N TYR A 455 6.09 -18.90 12.06
CA TYR A 455 6.07 -18.10 10.84
C TYR A 455 6.78 -18.82 9.67
N GLU A 456 7.98 -19.38 9.93
CA GLU A 456 8.72 -20.17 8.94
C GLU A 456 7.95 -21.42 8.47
N LYS A 457 7.31 -22.12 9.42
CA LYS A 457 6.47 -23.28 9.10
C LYS A 457 5.25 -22.90 8.27
N ASN A 458 4.66 -21.74 8.53
CA ASN A 458 3.53 -21.23 7.77
C ASN A 458 3.96 -20.80 6.34
N GLN A 459 5.13 -20.19 6.20
CA GLN A 459 5.75 -19.87 4.91
C GLN A 459 6.04 -21.15 4.10
N GLN A 460 6.65 -22.16 4.74
CA GLN A 460 6.91 -23.46 4.10
C GLN A 460 5.62 -24.16 3.69
N GLY A 461 4.56 -24.08 4.52
CA GLY A 461 3.23 -24.61 4.19
C GLY A 461 2.63 -23.94 2.96
N ARG A 462 2.78 -22.61 2.85
CA ARG A 462 2.32 -21.87 1.65
C ARG A 462 3.11 -22.26 0.40
N MET A 463 4.44 -22.38 0.51
CA MET A 463 5.28 -22.82 -0.62
C MET A 463 4.92 -24.24 -1.05
N THR A 464 4.75 -25.16 -0.09
CA THR A 464 4.34 -26.54 -0.38
C THR A 464 2.94 -26.60 -1.00
N PHE A 465 2.01 -25.76 -0.53
CA PHE A 465 0.68 -25.66 -1.09
C PHE A 465 0.70 -25.15 -2.54
N MET A 466 1.47 -24.10 -2.81
CA MET A 466 1.65 -23.56 -4.17
C MET A 466 2.31 -24.58 -5.09
N LYS A 467 3.32 -25.28 -4.60
CA LYS A 467 3.97 -26.37 -5.35
C LYS A 467 2.98 -27.50 -5.66
N ASN A 468 2.21 -27.95 -4.68
CA ASN A 468 1.22 -29.00 -4.88
C ASN A 468 0.12 -28.60 -5.87
N ILE A 469 -0.29 -27.33 -5.90
CA ILE A 469 -1.21 -26.80 -6.92
C ILE A 469 -0.54 -26.81 -8.29
N GLY A 470 0.72 -26.36 -8.37
CA GLY A 470 1.50 -26.43 -9.61
C GLY A 470 1.59 -27.86 -10.14
N ASP A 471 1.97 -28.82 -9.29
CA ASP A 471 2.06 -30.24 -9.64
C ASP A 471 0.72 -30.84 -10.07
N ALA A 472 -0.37 -30.49 -9.37
CA ALA A 472 -1.72 -30.97 -9.69
C ALA A 472 -2.29 -30.39 -11.00
N LEU A 473 -1.84 -29.21 -11.41
CA LEU A 473 -2.25 -28.57 -12.66
C LEU A 473 -1.37 -28.97 -13.85
N LYS A 474 -0.17 -29.47 -13.61
CA LYS A 474 0.82 -29.81 -14.65
C LYS A 474 0.34 -30.96 -15.53
N GLU A 475 -0.13 -32.02 -14.93
CA GLU A 475 -0.60 -33.21 -15.64
C GLU A 475 -1.84 -32.95 -16.52
N PRO A 476 -2.91 -32.26 -16.02
CA PRO A 476 -4.02 -31.84 -16.87
C PRO A 476 -3.61 -30.88 -17.99
N ALA A 477 -2.70 -29.95 -17.74
CA ALA A 477 -2.25 -29.00 -18.75
C ALA A 477 -1.44 -29.69 -19.85
N GLN A 478 -0.55 -30.63 -19.48
CA GLN A 478 0.21 -31.45 -20.45
C GLN A 478 -0.72 -32.38 -21.25
N SER A 479 -1.67 -33.02 -20.59
CA SER A 479 -2.66 -33.87 -21.26
C SER A 479 -3.51 -33.10 -22.26
N LEU A 480 -3.84 -31.83 -21.94
CA LEU A 480 -4.55 -30.92 -22.82
C LEU A 480 -3.68 -30.51 -24.03
N ALA A 481 -2.41 -30.23 -23.81
CA ALA A 481 -1.44 -29.93 -24.87
C ALA A 481 -1.22 -31.12 -25.81
N GLU A 482 -1.07 -32.33 -25.27
CA GLU A 482 -0.95 -33.58 -26.08
C GLU A 482 -2.20 -33.89 -26.85
N SER A 483 -3.37 -33.69 -26.25
CA SER A 483 -4.66 -33.90 -26.90
C SER A 483 -4.90 -32.89 -28.03
N ALA A 484 -4.51 -31.63 -27.83
CA ALA A 484 -4.57 -30.60 -28.85
C ALA A 484 -3.60 -30.85 -30.01
N ALA A 485 -2.42 -31.43 -29.74
CA ALA A 485 -1.45 -31.78 -30.78
C ALA A 485 -1.88 -32.95 -31.68
N LYS A 486 -2.80 -33.80 -31.21
CA LYS A 486 -3.31 -34.97 -31.95
C LYS A 486 -4.49 -34.64 -32.88
N LEU A 487 -5.08 -33.45 -32.75
CA LEU A 487 -6.21 -32.99 -33.57
C LEU A 487 -5.68 -32.23 -34.81
N ASN A 488 -5.92 -32.78 -35.98
CA ASN A 488 -5.46 -32.22 -37.27
C ASN A 488 -6.40 -31.10 -37.83
N ALA A 489 -6.94 -30.23 -37.01
CA ALA A 489 -7.80 -29.12 -37.41
C ALA A 489 -7.09 -27.77 -37.18
N PRO A 490 -7.39 -26.73 -37.99
CA PRO A 490 -6.75 -25.43 -37.80
C PRO A 490 -6.99 -24.79 -36.42
N GLU A 491 -8.07 -25.20 -35.75
CA GLU A 491 -8.42 -24.79 -34.37
C GLU A 491 -7.55 -25.43 -33.30
N SER A 492 -6.88 -26.57 -33.62
CA SER A 492 -6.00 -27.26 -32.69
C SER A 492 -4.71 -26.49 -32.39
N LYS A 493 -4.25 -25.63 -33.30
CA LYS A 493 -3.06 -24.80 -33.09
C LYS A 493 -3.29 -23.69 -32.05
N GLN A 494 -4.50 -23.15 -31.98
CA GLN A 494 -4.86 -22.18 -30.92
C GLN A 494 -5.00 -22.83 -29.55
N LEU A 495 -5.62 -24.02 -29.50
CA LEU A 495 -5.72 -24.79 -28.27
C LEU A 495 -4.33 -25.26 -27.77
N ALA A 496 -3.44 -25.67 -28.66
CA ALA A 496 -2.07 -26.04 -28.33
C ALA A 496 -1.28 -24.84 -27.77
N ASN A 497 -1.42 -23.66 -28.37
CA ASN A 497 -0.79 -22.44 -27.84
C ASN A 497 -1.35 -22.03 -26.48
N GLN A 498 -2.64 -22.15 -26.23
CA GLN A 498 -3.25 -21.87 -24.94
C GLN A 498 -2.81 -22.88 -23.86
N ALA A 499 -2.69 -24.15 -24.23
CA ALA A 499 -2.18 -25.19 -23.34
C ALA A 499 -0.69 -24.96 -23.01
N ASP A 500 0.13 -24.50 -23.98
CA ASP A 500 1.54 -24.17 -23.76
C ASP A 500 1.71 -22.94 -22.82
N VAL A 501 0.84 -21.96 -22.95
CA VAL A 501 0.78 -20.81 -22.02
C VAL A 501 0.39 -21.25 -20.61
N LEU A 502 -0.56 -22.19 -20.47
CA LEU A 502 -0.93 -22.76 -19.18
C LEU A 502 0.20 -23.57 -18.55
N VAL A 503 0.93 -24.35 -19.34
CA VAL A 503 2.12 -25.09 -18.87
C VAL A 503 3.20 -24.14 -18.38
N ARG A 504 3.49 -23.05 -19.11
CA ARG A 504 4.47 -22.04 -18.68
C ARG A 504 4.05 -21.31 -17.40
N LEU A 505 2.75 -20.98 -17.27
CA LEU A 505 2.21 -20.38 -16.04
C LEU A 505 2.34 -21.31 -14.83
N VAL A 506 2.14 -22.62 -15.05
CA VAL A 506 2.32 -23.64 -14.00
C VAL A 506 3.80 -23.80 -13.63
N ASP A 507 4.71 -23.73 -14.61
CA ASP A 507 6.16 -23.78 -14.36
C ASP A 507 6.69 -22.49 -13.67
N GLU A 508 6.04 -21.34 -13.87
CA GLU A 508 6.35 -20.09 -13.12
C GLU A 508 5.83 -20.12 -11.67
N ILE A 509 4.83 -20.94 -11.36
CA ILE A 509 4.27 -21.09 -9.99
C ILE A 509 5.10 -22.10 -9.16
N GLN A 510 5.89 -22.97 -9.80
CA GLN A 510 6.82 -23.90 -9.15
C GLN A 510 8.14 -23.21 -8.78
#